data_439ffde6cf2647c693e570f8639a7bdc
#
_entry.id   439ffde6cf2647c693e570f8639a7bdc
#
_cell.length_a   1.000
_cell.length_b   1.000
_cell.length_c   1.000
_cell.angle_alpha   90.00
_cell.angle_beta   90.00
_cell.angle_gamma   90.00
#
_symmetry.space_group_name_H-M   'P 1'
#
loop_
_entity.id
_entity.type
_entity.pdbx_description
1 polymer ?
#
loop_
_entity_poly.entity_id
_entity_poly.type
_entity_poly.pdbx_seq_one_letter_code
_entity_poly.pdbx_strand_id
1 'polypeptide(L)'
;SGKPQPHYTASVNCAEGKKLAANAYFFVRVRKDFTRAWMLGWATAYKIQKNGEYKKRGDPDDYGFTYKVDGFHIPISELRPAHSL
;
A
#
# COMPACT_ATOMS: atom_id res chain seq x y z
N SER A 1 1.42 -17.73 10.50
CA SER A 1 1.85 -16.40 10.10
C SER A 1 1.08 -15.98 8.88
N GLY A 2 1.13 -14.75 8.53
CA GLY A 2 0.32 -14.17 7.48
C GLY A 2 -0.49 -13.00 7.99
N LYS A 3 -0.56 -12.84 9.30
CA LYS A 3 -1.18 -11.66 9.88
C LYS A 3 -0.31 -10.44 9.58
N PRO A 4 -0.87 -9.35 9.04
CA PRO A 4 -0.09 -8.15 8.74
C PRO A 4 0.53 -7.54 9.98
N GLN A 5 1.74 -7.03 9.83
CA GLN A 5 2.45 -6.34 10.90
C GLN A 5 2.41 -4.83 10.63
N PRO A 6 2.43 -3.98 11.69
CA PRO A 6 2.35 -2.52 11.49
C PRO A 6 3.46 -1.93 10.62
N HIS A 7 4.62 -2.55 10.55
CA HIS A 7 5.73 -2.06 9.75
C HIS A 7 5.61 -2.42 8.27
N TYR A 8 4.64 -3.25 7.90
CA TYR A 8 4.41 -3.58 6.50
C TYR A 8 3.85 -2.36 5.77
N THR A 9 4.04 -2.34 4.47
CA THR A 9 3.51 -1.27 3.63
C THR A 9 2.41 -1.76 2.72
N ALA A 10 1.46 -0.87 2.44
CA ALA A 10 0.47 -1.06 1.39
C ALA A 10 0.94 -0.28 0.16
N SER A 11 0.59 -0.76 -1.02
CA SER A 11 1.04 -0.11 -2.25
C SER A 11 -0.10 0.11 -3.24
N VAL A 12 0.04 1.19 -4.00
CA VAL A 12 -0.88 1.53 -5.10
C VAL A 12 -0.05 1.75 -6.35
N ASN A 13 -0.29 0.97 -7.37
CA ASN A 13 0.41 1.13 -8.63
C ASN A 13 0.00 2.44 -9.31
N CYS A 14 1.00 3.23 -9.69
CA CYS A 14 0.76 4.52 -10.31
C CYS A 14 1.98 4.89 -11.16
N ALA A 15 1.78 5.14 -12.44
CA ALA A 15 2.86 5.53 -13.32
C ALA A 15 3.41 6.90 -12.92
N GLU A 16 4.71 7.10 -13.16
CA GLU A 16 5.38 8.35 -12.85
C GLU A 16 4.66 9.53 -13.54
N GLY A 17 4.45 10.59 -12.78
CA GLY A 17 3.79 11.79 -13.31
C GLY A 17 2.29 11.69 -13.42
N LYS A 18 1.69 10.56 -13.06
CA LYS A 18 0.24 10.38 -13.09
C LYS A 18 -0.34 10.62 -11.71
N LYS A 19 -1.60 11.07 -11.70
CA LYS A 19 -2.37 11.23 -10.46
C LYS A 19 -3.07 9.92 -10.13
N LEU A 20 -3.29 9.69 -8.85
CA LEU A 20 -4.09 8.56 -8.43
C LEU A 20 -5.53 8.72 -8.94
N ALA A 21 -6.10 7.63 -9.48
CA ALA A 21 -7.38 7.69 -10.16
C ALA A 21 -8.56 7.81 -9.19
N ALA A 22 -8.46 7.22 -8.02
CA ALA A 22 -9.54 7.23 -7.03
C ALA A 22 -9.26 8.26 -5.92
N ASN A 23 -10.33 8.70 -5.23
CA ASN A 23 -10.19 9.61 -4.10
C ASN A 23 -9.74 8.90 -2.83
N ALA A 24 -10.04 7.61 -2.71
CA ALA A 24 -9.66 6.80 -1.57
C ALA A 24 -9.41 5.38 -2.00
N TYR A 25 -8.59 4.68 -1.23
CA TYR A 25 -8.20 3.31 -1.50
C TYR A 25 -8.38 2.46 -0.25
N PHE A 26 -8.93 1.28 -0.43
CA PHE A 26 -9.04 0.27 0.61
C PHE A 26 -8.01 -0.81 0.36
N PHE A 27 -7.32 -1.24 1.40
CA PHE A 27 -6.26 -2.22 1.28
C PHE A 27 -6.65 -3.49 2.03
N VAL A 28 -6.45 -4.61 1.36
CA VAL A 28 -6.78 -5.94 1.89
C VAL A 28 -5.58 -6.84 1.66
N ARG A 29 -5.24 -7.62 2.65
CA ARG A 29 -4.25 -8.68 2.50
C ARG A 29 -4.97 -10.02 2.44
N VAL A 30 -4.69 -10.80 1.39
CA VAL A 30 -5.29 -12.11 1.20
C VAL A 30 -4.22 -13.17 1.44
N ARG A 31 -4.58 -14.20 2.20
CA ARG A 31 -3.71 -15.32 2.42
C ARG A 31 -3.52 -16.10 1.12
N LYS A 32 -2.33 -16.73 0.95
CA LYS A 32 -1.99 -17.45 -0.29
C LYS A 32 -3.01 -18.52 -0.70
N ASP A 33 -3.59 -19.20 0.28
CA ASP A 33 -4.57 -20.26 0.02
C ASP A 33 -6.01 -19.72 -0.11
N PHE A 34 -6.17 -18.38 -0.04
CA PHE A 34 -7.44 -17.68 -0.14
C PHE A 34 -8.46 -18.07 0.94
N THR A 35 -8.00 -18.64 2.06
CA THR A 35 -8.89 -19.02 3.16
C THR A 35 -9.17 -17.86 4.10
N ARG A 36 -8.35 -16.83 4.08
CA ARG A 36 -8.52 -15.65 4.93
C ARG A 36 -8.10 -14.38 4.22
N ALA A 37 -8.76 -13.30 4.63
CA ALA A 37 -8.37 -11.95 4.20
C ALA A 37 -8.40 -11.02 5.41
N TRP A 38 -7.51 -10.04 5.43
CA TRP A 38 -7.47 -9.02 6.46
C TRP A 38 -7.68 -7.67 5.82
N MET A 39 -8.61 -6.88 6.37
CA MET A 39 -8.78 -5.50 5.98
C MET A 39 -7.67 -4.69 6.66
N LEU A 40 -6.73 -4.20 5.87
CA LEU A 40 -5.62 -3.39 6.39
C LEU A 40 -6.08 -2.00 6.79
N GLY A 41 -7.05 -1.46 6.06
CA GLY A 41 -7.55 -0.13 6.29
C GLY A 41 -7.70 0.64 5.00
N TRP A 42 -7.86 1.96 5.12
CA TRP A 42 -8.05 2.81 3.96
C TRP A 42 -7.29 4.13 4.12
N ALA A 43 -7.03 4.79 3.00
CA ALA A 43 -6.41 6.09 2.99
C ALA A 43 -6.89 6.87 1.78
N THR A 44 -6.98 8.20 1.91
CA THR A 44 -7.30 9.06 0.78
C THR A 44 -6.10 9.15 -0.15
N ALA A 45 -6.37 9.46 -1.43
CA ALA A 45 -5.29 9.70 -2.38
C ALA A 45 -4.35 10.81 -1.90
N TYR A 46 -4.91 11.85 -1.30
CA TYR A 46 -4.13 12.95 -0.74
C TYR A 46 -3.13 12.45 0.30
N LYS A 47 -3.59 11.62 1.24
CA LYS A 47 -2.72 11.09 2.29
C LYS A 47 -1.64 10.16 1.73
N ILE A 48 -2.00 9.33 0.75
CA ILE A 48 -1.05 8.44 0.11
C ILE A 48 0.07 9.23 -0.57
N GLN A 49 -0.29 10.29 -1.29
CA GLN A 49 0.69 11.13 -1.96
C GLN A 49 1.54 11.94 -0.99
N LYS A 50 0.95 12.39 0.11
CA LYS A 50 1.65 13.22 1.10
C LYS A 50 2.55 12.42 2.02
N ASN A 51 2.05 11.29 2.55
CA ASN A 51 2.74 10.52 3.57
C ASN A 51 3.40 9.25 3.05
N GLY A 52 3.01 8.78 1.87
CA GLY A 52 3.61 7.61 1.25
C GLY A 52 4.88 7.97 0.50
N GLU A 53 5.64 6.94 0.14
CA GLU A 53 6.84 7.11 -0.68
C GLU A 53 6.55 6.60 -2.08
N TYR A 54 6.96 7.37 -3.07
CA TYR A 54 6.89 6.93 -4.45
C TYR A 54 8.14 6.14 -4.81
N LYS A 55 7.97 4.93 -5.32
CA LYS A 55 9.07 4.09 -5.77
C LYS A 55 8.87 3.76 -7.24
N LYS A 56 9.97 3.81 -7.98
CA LYS A 56 9.97 3.45 -9.39
C LYS A 56 10.43 2.02 -9.57
N ARG A 57 9.97 1.41 -10.66
CA ARG A 57 10.47 0.12 -11.06
C ARG A 57 11.99 0.15 -11.13
N GLY A 58 12.64 -0.81 -10.50
CA GLY A 58 14.08 -0.89 -10.46
C GLY A 58 14.74 -0.24 -9.25
N ASP A 59 14.00 0.57 -8.48
CA ASP A 59 14.54 1.12 -7.25
C ASP A 59 14.79 0.01 -6.23
N PRO A 60 15.85 0.12 -5.43
CA PRO A 60 16.13 -0.91 -4.42
C PRO A 60 15.13 -0.83 -3.28
N ASP A 61 14.72 -2.00 -2.77
CA ASP A 61 13.95 -2.07 -1.54
C ASP A 61 14.86 -2.33 -0.34
N ASP A 62 14.26 -2.46 0.85
CA ASP A 62 15.02 -2.61 2.09
C ASP A 62 15.59 -4.02 2.28
N TYR A 63 15.24 -4.95 1.39
CA TYR A 63 15.60 -6.36 1.55
C TYR A 63 16.54 -6.88 0.45
N GLY A 64 17.13 -5.97 -0.34
CA GLY A 64 18.05 -6.37 -1.40
C GLY A 64 17.40 -6.71 -2.73
N PHE A 65 16.09 -6.50 -2.85
CA PHE A 65 15.37 -6.70 -4.10
C PHE A 65 15.04 -5.34 -4.71
N THR A 66 14.48 -5.35 -5.90
CA THR A 66 14.05 -4.13 -6.57
C THR A 66 12.55 -4.13 -6.74
N TYR A 67 11.98 -2.92 -6.76
CA TYR A 67 10.54 -2.75 -7.02
C TYR A 67 10.24 -3.18 -8.46
N LYS A 68 9.10 -3.86 -8.64
CA LYS A 68 8.71 -4.40 -9.94
C LYS A 68 7.85 -3.44 -10.75
N VAL A 69 7.20 -2.50 -10.09
CA VAL A 69 6.29 -1.54 -10.72
C VAL A 69 6.43 -0.19 -10.05
N ASP A 70 6.06 0.86 -10.79
CA ASP A 70 5.98 2.21 -10.22
C ASP A 70 4.76 2.30 -9.30
N GLY A 71 4.90 3.02 -8.20
CA GLY A 71 3.76 3.23 -7.33
C GLY A 71 4.10 3.88 -6.00
N PHE A 72 3.05 4.15 -5.23
CA PHE A 72 3.16 4.70 -3.88
C PHE A 72 3.13 3.57 -2.86
N HIS A 73 3.93 3.72 -1.82
CA HIS A 73 3.99 2.78 -0.70
C HIS A 73 3.74 3.56 0.59
N ILE A 74 2.79 3.09 1.38
CA ILE A 74 2.44 3.74 2.64
C ILE A 74 2.44 2.69 3.77
N PRO A 75 3.02 3.00 4.94
CA PRO A 75 2.97 2.07 6.06
C PRO A 75 1.52 1.79 6.45
N ILE A 76 1.20 0.53 6.74
CA ILE A 76 -0.18 0.20 7.11
C ILE A 76 -0.59 0.86 8.42
N SER A 77 0.37 1.25 9.26
CA SER A 77 0.09 2.00 10.50
C SER A 77 -0.51 3.38 10.21
N GLU A 78 -0.36 3.90 8.98
CA GLU A 78 -0.92 5.18 8.57
C GLU A 78 -2.34 5.06 8.00
N LEU A 79 -2.82 3.85 7.83
CA LEU A 79 -4.16 3.63 7.28
C LEU A 79 -5.21 3.78 8.37
N ARG A 80 -6.38 4.30 7.99
CA ARG A 80 -7.51 4.37 8.89
C ARG A 80 -8.23 3.03 8.94
N PRO A 81 -8.76 2.64 10.11
CA PRO A 81 -9.55 1.42 10.20
C PRO A 81 -10.78 1.48 9.29
N ALA A 82 -11.16 0.33 8.72
CA ALA A 82 -12.28 0.28 7.79
C ALA A 82 -13.59 0.77 8.43
N HIS A 83 -13.78 0.53 9.71
CA HIS A 83 -14.99 0.92 10.43
C HIS A 83 -15.06 2.42 10.76
N SER A 84 -14.01 3.18 10.44
CA SER A 84 -13.97 4.61 10.75
C SER A 84 -14.45 5.49 9.58
N LEU A 85 -15.05 4.89 8.59
CA LEU A 85 -15.60 5.62 7.43
C LEU A 85 -16.75 6.54 7.83
#